data_62ca9f5c28a5a3970b0efbb488f5d6c9
#
_entry.id   62ca9f5c28a5a3970b0efbb488f5d6c9
#
_cell.length_a   1.000
_cell.length_b   1.000
_cell.length_c   1.000
_cell.angle_alpha   90.00
_cell.angle_beta   90.00
_cell.angle_gamma   90.00
#
_symmetry.space_group_name_H-M   'P 1'
#
loop_
_entity.id
_entity.type
_entity.pdbx_description
1 polymer ?
#
loop_
_entity_poly.entity_id
_entity_poly.type
_entity_poly.pdbx_seq_one_letter_code
_entity_poly.pdbx_strand_id
1 'polypeptide(L)'
;PFLPSVLGFATTERIMDYHKRNYFATTFQSGNNIHRYQRMSSHPESCGNQVNNNLKGIAGNNCSLQSSSVGVPATDFNKSKTLRIAVIGDVDSNQGLTTQLEIANRYNVQALILTGDFEYSNGNKVLSDLQFHGFTKENTDIVVGNHDSEQDVKAWLNEKEPFGQVNFAFATDKLALFNIDANTRFDCSSPQFGVLKSQIGLSKALYKFIVIHQPFVTVKSTHPDNGQFNCYDPMFRAAGIDEVLQAHNHNYQRFNINGLMYGVFGTGTHDTGSSMYPLNSNDWNGNNCLKCITGKNGITILDLHFNDKSPKHFVGWFIGMNREILVSFESFF
;
A
#
# COMPACT_ATOMS: atom_id res chain seq x y z
N PRO A 1 17.14 22.82 -41.31
CA PRO A 1 17.44 22.27 -40.02
C PRO A 1 16.14 22.18 -39.20
N PHE A 2 15.61 20.98 -39.13
CA PHE A 2 14.39 20.68 -38.38
C PHE A 2 14.79 20.39 -36.94
N LEU A 3 14.18 21.10 -36.01
CA LEU A 3 14.19 20.77 -34.58
C LEU A 3 13.16 19.68 -34.34
N PRO A 4 13.47 18.61 -33.60
CA PRO A 4 12.45 17.66 -33.16
C PRO A 4 11.65 18.26 -32.01
N SER A 5 10.34 18.29 -32.16
CA SER A 5 9.39 18.61 -31.09
C SER A 5 9.46 17.54 -30.01
N VAL A 6 9.92 17.92 -28.83
CA VAL A 6 9.84 17.12 -27.62
C VAL A 6 8.38 17.14 -27.17
N LEU A 7 7.66 16.06 -27.37
CA LEU A 7 6.37 15.81 -26.70
C LEU A 7 6.67 15.52 -25.23
N GLY A 8 6.58 16.55 -24.43
CA GLY A 8 6.56 16.40 -22.97
C GLY A 8 5.22 15.82 -22.54
N PHE A 9 5.24 14.59 -22.05
CA PHE A 9 4.09 14.03 -21.35
C PHE A 9 3.97 14.74 -20.00
N ALA A 10 3.00 15.63 -19.89
CA ALA A 10 2.64 16.26 -18.63
C ALA A 10 1.82 15.26 -17.81
N THR A 11 2.42 14.70 -16.78
CA THR A 11 1.67 14.01 -15.72
C THR A 11 0.93 15.06 -14.89
N THR A 12 -0.37 15.13 -15.01
CA THR A 12 -1.20 16.02 -14.19
C THR A 12 -1.62 15.27 -12.92
N GLU A 13 -0.86 15.46 -11.86
CA GLU A 13 -1.29 15.06 -10.52
C GLU A 13 -2.24 16.13 -9.97
N ARG A 14 -3.49 15.78 -9.73
CA ARG A 14 -4.43 16.65 -9.01
C ARG A 14 -4.44 16.25 -7.54
N ILE A 15 -3.79 17.06 -6.71
CA ILE A 15 -3.88 16.98 -5.26
C ILE A 15 -5.15 17.73 -4.86
N MET A 16 -6.13 17.03 -4.30
CA MET A 16 -7.29 17.68 -3.68
C MET A 16 -7.07 17.75 -2.17
N ASP A 17 -6.84 18.97 -1.67
CA ASP A 17 -6.86 19.27 -0.24
C ASP A 17 -8.32 19.35 0.22
N TYR A 18 -8.75 18.40 1.04
CA TYR A 18 -10.08 18.40 1.65
C TYR A 18 -10.02 19.00 3.06
N HIS A 19 -10.40 20.27 3.17
CA HIS A 19 -10.75 20.86 4.47
C HIS A 19 -12.17 20.46 4.88
N LYS A 20 -12.25 19.72 5.97
CA LYS A 20 -13.39 19.57 6.90
C LYS A 20 -14.79 19.79 6.32
N ARG A 21 -15.48 18.71 5.94
CA ARG A 21 -16.90 18.41 6.24
C ARG A 21 -17.28 17.04 5.67
N ASN A 22 -18.05 16.26 6.44
CA ASN A 22 -18.55 14.92 6.14
C ASN A 22 -19.41 14.85 4.84
N TYR A 23 -18.79 14.74 3.68
CA TYR A 23 -19.49 14.43 2.44
C TYR A 23 -18.58 13.63 1.52
N PHE A 24 -18.86 12.34 1.36
CA PHE A 24 -18.40 11.59 0.21
C PHE A 24 -19.42 11.75 -0.91
N ALA A 25 -19.14 12.61 -1.84
CA ALA A 25 -19.79 12.62 -3.14
C ALA A 25 -18.71 12.86 -4.19
N THR A 26 -18.19 11.79 -4.74
CA THR A 26 -17.37 11.85 -5.96
C THR A 26 -18.34 11.68 -7.13
N THR A 27 -18.53 12.75 -7.88
CA THR A 27 -19.24 12.69 -9.14
C THR A 27 -18.19 12.55 -10.23
N PHE A 28 -18.07 11.38 -10.82
CA PHE A 28 -17.28 11.19 -12.03
C PHE A 28 -18.20 11.40 -13.24
N GLN A 29 -17.85 12.34 -14.10
CA GLN A 29 -18.51 12.50 -15.38
C GLN A 29 -17.56 11.96 -16.46
N SER A 30 -17.78 10.73 -16.88
CA SER A 30 -17.26 10.23 -18.14
C SER A 30 -18.46 9.86 -19.00
N GLY A 31 -18.68 10.66 -20.06
CA GLY A 31 -19.63 10.40 -21.13
C GLY A 31 -20.96 9.75 -20.71
N ASN A 32 -21.98 10.54 -20.48
CA ASN A 32 -23.42 10.19 -20.36
C ASN A 32 -23.89 9.15 -19.35
N ASN A 33 -23.10 8.70 -18.41
CA ASN A 33 -23.55 7.85 -17.31
C ASN A 33 -23.16 8.43 -15.96
N ILE A 34 -24.17 8.86 -15.18
CA ILE A 34 -24.00 9.33 -13.80
C ILE A 34 -24.19 8.13 -12.88
N HIS A 35 -23.13 7.62 -12.28
CA HIS A 35 -23.24 6.65 -11.18
C HIS A 35 -23.39 7.39 -9.85
N ARG A 36 -24.58 7.33 -9.26
CA ARG A 36 -24.85 7.81 -7.91
C ARG A 36 -24.53 6.69 -6.91
N TYR A 37 -23.53 6.90 -6.07
CA TYR A 37 -23.34 6.08 -4.88
C TYR A 37 -24.25 6.59 -3.76
N GLN A 38 -25.08 5.69 -3.21
CA GLN A 38 -25.96 6.01 -2.09
C GLN A 38 -25.16 6.25 -0.81
N ARG A 39 -25.61 7.25 -0.08
CA ARG A 39 -25.14 7.68 1.23
C ARG A 39 -25.19 6.50 2.22
N MET A 40 -24.07 6.04 2.74
CA MET A 40 -24.07 5.24 3.95
C MET A 40 -24.21 6.18 5.15
N SER A 41 -25.32 6.12 5.83
CA SER A 41 -25.58 6.85 7.07
C SER A 41 -24.70 6.29 8.18
N SER A 42 -23.77 7.09 8.69
CA SER A 42 -23.04 6.80 9.91
C SER A 42 -23.92 7.19 11.11
N HIS A 43 -24.79 6.30 11.54
CA HIS A 43 -25.31 6.34 12.90
C HIS A 43 -25.10 4.97 13.51
N PRO A 44 -24.38 4.87 14.64
CA PRO A 44 -24.49 3.69 15.48
C PRO A 44 -25.89 3.72 16.09
N GLU A 45 -26.68 2.72 15.78
CA GLU A 45 -27.91 2.50 16.52
C GLU A 45 -27.54 2.26 17.97
N SER A 46 -27.86 3.25 18.81
CA SER A 46 -27.85 3.09 20.26
C SER A 46 -28.89 2.04 20.61
N CYS A 47 -28.47 0.97 21.25
CA CYS A 47 -29.40 0.11 21.99
C CYS A 47 -30.09 0.96 23.05
N GLY A 48 -31.27 1.41 22.76
CA GLY A 48 -32.13 2.15 23.68
C GLY A 48 -32.55 1.26 24.83
N ASN A 49 -32.15 1.64 26.06
CA ASN A 49 -32.73 1.13 27.28
C ASN A 49 -34.22 1.51 27.35
N GLN A 50 -35.11 0.61 26.99
CA GLN A 50 -36.45 0.66 27.48
C GLN A 50 -36.54 -0.17 28.74
N VAL A 51 -36.58 0.52 29.88
CA VAL A 51 -36.96 -0.05 31.17
C VAL A 51 -38.45 -0.26 31.13
N ASN A 52 -38.91 -1.47 30.93
CA ASN A 52 -40.27 -1.87 31.29
C ASN A 52 -40.16 -2.87 32.45
N ASN A 53 -40.54 -2.38 33.62
CA ASN A 53 -40.78 -3.20 34.80
C ASN A 53 -42.00 -4.12 34.52
N ASN A 54 -41.73 -5.39 34.45
CA ASN A 54 -42.50 -6.54 34.95
C ASN A 54 -42.17 -7.77 34.12
N LEU A 55 -41.37 -8.66 34.68
CA LEU A 55 -41.63 -10.11 34.79
C LEU A 55 -40.32 -10.83 35.16
N LYS A 56 -40.47 -11.63 36.18
CA LYS A 56 -39.43 -12.49 36.74
C LYS A 56 -38.97 -13.59 35.76
N GLY A 57 -37.67 -13.79 35.69
CA GLY A 57 -37.01 -15.04 35.32
C GLY A 57 -36.91 -15.32 33.84
N ILE A 58 -35.66 -15.24 33.38
CA ILE A 58 -34.99 -16.28 32.55
C ILE A 58 -33.59 -15.72 32.18
N ALA A 59 -32.64 -16.64 32.21
CA ALA A 59 -31.20 -16.49 32.05
C ALA A 59 -30.70 -15.64 30.85
N GLY A 60 -29.60 -15.00 31.12
CA GLY A 60 -28.48 -14.52 30.27
C GLY A 60 -28.63 -14.63 28.76
N ASN A 61 -28.88 -13.50 28.09
CA ASN A 61 -28.55 -13.36 26.68
C ASN A 61 -27.13 -12.82 26.56
N ASN A 62 -26.18 -13.73 26.40
CA ASN A 62 -24.87 -13.40 25.85
C ASN A 62 -25.07 -12.87 24.44
N CYS A 63 -24.92 -11.60 24.23
CA CYS A 63 -24.71 -11.02 22.90
C CYS A 63 -23.32 -11.45 22.43
N SER A 64 -23.19 -12.62 21.85
CA SER A 64 -21.99 -13.03 21.16
C SER A 64 -21.92 -12.22 19.86
N LEU A 65 -20.98 -11.30 19.79
CA LEU A 65 -20.52 -10.74 18.52
C LEU A 65 -19.91 -11.93 17.72
N GLN A 66 -20.73 -12.53 16.88
CA GLN A 66 -20.19 -13.38 15.81
C GLN A 66 -19.44 -12.47 14.85
N SER A 67 -18.10 -12.44 14.98
CA SER A 67 -17.23 -11.95 13.92
C SER A 67 -17.37 -12.93 12.75
N SER A 68 -18.28 -12.62 11.83
CA SER A 68 -18.27 -13.30 10.54
C SER A 68 -17.01 -12.81 9.81
N SER A 69 -15.97 -13.64 9.83
CA SER A 69 -14.84 -13.53 8.89
C SER A 69 -15.40 -13.84 7.50
N VAL A 70 -15.96 -12.82 6.86
CA VAL A 70 -16.30 -12.90 5.44
C VAL A 70 -14.99 -12.62 4.71
N GLY A 71 -14.20 -13.67 4.50
CA GLY A 71 -13.17 -13.65 3.49
C GLY A 71 -13.84 -13.30 2.16
N VAL A 72 -13.35 -12.28 1.48
CA VAL A 72 -13.84 -11.94 0.14
C VAL A 72 -13.62 -13.20 -0.73
N PRO A 73 -14.68 -13.79 -1.32
CA PRO A 73 -14.50 -14.96 -2.16
C PRO A 73 -13.61 -14.59 -3.35
N ALA A 74 -12.58 -15.39 -3.61
CA ALA A 74 -11.69 -15.24 -4.77
C ALA A 74 -12.44 -15.26 -6.12
N THR A 75 -13.69 -15.63 -6.12
CA THR A 75 -14.53 -15.85 -7.31
C THR A 75 -15.04 -14.58 -7.98
N ASP A 76 -15.05 -13.43 -7.33
CA ASP A 76 -15.58 -12.20 -7.95
C ASP A 76 -14.52 -11.33 -8.63
N PHE A 77 -13.25 -11.64 -8.44
CA PHE A 77 -12.15 -10.84 -8.97
C PHE A 77 -12.18 -10.71 -10.52
N ASN A 78 -12.49 -11.81 -11.23
CA ASN A 78 -12.56 -11.81 -12.71
C ASN A 78 -13.67 -10.92 -13.28
N LYS A 79 -14.62 -10.46 -12.46
CA LYS A 79 -15.68 -9.53 -12.85
C LYS A 79 -15.37 -8.08 -12.47
N SER A 80 -14.46 -7.87 -11.53
CA SER A 80 -14.03 -6.53 -11.12
C SER A 80 -13.07 -5.94 -12.14
N LYS A 81 -13.31 -4.70 -12.53
CA LYS A 81 -12.37 -3.91 -13.35
C LYS A 81 -11.33 -3.17 -12.49
N THR A 82 -11.23 -3.51 -11.21
CA THR A 82 -10.37 -2.86 -10.25
C THR A 82 -9.80 -3.88 -9.28
N LEU A 83 -8.48 -3.85 -9.07
CA LEU A 83 -7.81 -4.54 -7.99
C LEU A 83 -7.49 -3.53 -6.89
N ARG A 84 -8.03 -3.75 -5.70
CA ARG A 84 -7.73 -2.93 -4.53
C ARG A 84 -6.67 -3.61 -3.70
N ILE A 85 -5.54 -2.94 -3.54
CA ILE A 85 -4.43 -3.40 -2.70
C ILE A 85 -4.18 -2.42 -1.56
N ALA A 86 -3.56 -2.90 -0.48
CA ALA A 86 -3.07 -2.05 0.59
C ALA A 86 -1.55 -2.16 0.71
N VAL A 87 -0.92 -1.09 1.17
CA VAL A 87 0.53 -1.00 1.39
C VAL A 87 0.78 -0.45 2.78
N ILE A 88 1.58 -1.15 3.56
CA ILE A 88 2.09 -0.72 4.88
C ILE A 88 3.50 -1.29 5.11
N GLY A 89 4.31 -0.62 5.91
CA GLY A 89 5.61 -1.10 6.39
C GLY A 89 5.85 -0.64 7.80
N ASP A 90 6.90 -1.17 8.45
CA ASP A 90 7.31 -0.78 9.80
C ASP A 90 6.18 -1.04 10.84
N VAL A 91 5.67 -2.26 10.83
CA VAL A 91 4.54 -2.68 11.69
C VAL A 91 5.01 -3.43 12.92
N ASP A 92 4.23 -3.36 13.98
CA ASP A 92 4.39 -4.19 15.18
C ASP A 92 3.07 -4.85 15.55
N SER A 93 3.14 -5.98 16.22
CA SER A 93 1.97 -6.70 16.70
C SER A 93 1.30 -5.99 17.86
N ASN A 94 0.46 -5.03 17.56
CA ASN A 94 -0.26 -4.23 18.55
C ASN A 94 -1.68 -3.87 18.06
N GLN A 95 -2.44 -3.15 18.88
CA GLN A 95 -3.80 -2.71 18.54
C GLN A 95 -3.83 -1.82 17.29
N GLY A 96 -2.75 -1.15 16.98
CA GLY A 96 -2.63 -0.31 15.79
C GLY A 96 -2.66 -1.14 14.50
N LEU A 97 -1.88 -2.23 14.45
CA LEU A 97 -1.93 -3.15 13.31
C LEU A 97 -3.34 -3.72 13.11
N THR A 98 -3.99 -4.17 14.21
CA THR A 98 -5.39 -4.61 14.15
C THR A 98 -6.29 -3.55 13.50
N THR A 99 -6.15 -2.29 13.91
CA THR A 99 -6.94 -1.18 13.33
C THR A 99 -6.63 -0.96 11.86
N GLN A 100 -5.36 -1.06 11.42
CA GLN A 100 -4.98 -0.94 10.00
C GLN A 100 -5.60 -2.08 9.17
N LEU A 101 -5.57 -3.31 9.68
CA LEU A 101 -6.16 -4.47 9.01
C LEU A 101 -7.70 -4.40 8.97
N GLU A 102 -8.34 -3.87 10.01
CA GLU A 102 -9.78 -3.57 10.00
C GLU A 102 -10.13 -2.50 8.96
N ILE A 103 -9.29 -1.47 8.78
CA ILE A 103 -9.45 -0.48 7.72
C ILE A 103 -9.34 -1.18 6.37
N ALA A 104 -8.32 -2.01 6.13
CA ALA A 104 -8.16 -2.76 4.89
C ALA A 104 -9.40 -3.61 4.57
N ASN A 105 -9.92 -4.36 5.56
CA ASN A 105 -11.11 -5.17 5.41
C ASN A 105 -12.36 -4.32 5.11
N ARG A 106 -12.53 -3.20 5.79
CA ARG A 106 -13.65 -2.28 5.57
C ARG A 106 -13.67 -1.72 4.15
N TYR A 107 -12.50 -1.49 3.56
CA TYR A 107 -12.35 -1.02 2.19
C TYR A 107 -12.31 -2.17 1.16
N ASN A 108 -12.54 -3.42 1.59
CA ASN A 108 -12.50 -4.61 0.72
C ASN A 108 -11.17 -4.75 -0.02
N VAL A 109 -10.06 -4.56 0.68
CA VAL A 109 -8.71 -4.80 0.16
C VAL A 109 -8.57 -6.28 -0.19
N GLN A 110 -8.09 -6.55 -1.39
CA GLN A 110 -7.96 -7.91 -1.94
C GLN A 110 -6.55 -8.48 -1.75
N ALA A 111 -5.54 -7.61 -1.68
CA ALA A 111 -4.16 -7.98 -1.40
C ALA A 111 -3.47 -6.95 -0.53
N LEU A 112 -2.51 -7.41 0.27
CA LEU A 112 -1.67 -6.60 1.13
C LEU A 112 -0.21 -6.69 0.66
N ILE A 113 0.49 -5.56 0.66
CA ILE A 113 1.94 -5.48 0.46
C ILE A 113 2.55 -4.95 1.76
N LEU A 114 3.34 -5.77 2.41
CA LEU A 114 4.09 -5.41 3.61
C LEU A 114 5.53 -5.06 3.18
N THR A 115 5.85 -3.77 3.26
CA THR A 115 7.13 -3.24 2.76
C THR A 115 8.28 -3.37 3.76
N GLY A 116 8.29 -4.47 4.52
CA GLY A 116 9.33 -4.86 5.46
C GLY A 116 9.17 -4.30 6.87
N ASP A 117 10.03 -4.76 7.74
CA ASP A 117 10.06 -4.49 9.18
C ASP A 117 8.74 -4.86 9.88
N PHE A 118 8.55 -6.16 10.08
CA PHE A 118 7.42 -6.72 10.82
C PHE A 118 7.85 -7.53 12.05
N GLU A 119 9.16 -7.66 12.30
CA GLU A 119 9.71 -8.47 13.39
C GLU A 119 10.34 -7.64 14.53
N TYR A 120 9.90 -6.42 14.75
CA TYR A 120 10.43 -5.59 15.84
C TYR A 120 10.28 -6.25 17.22
N SER A 121 9.16 -6.92 17.48
CA SER A 121 8.93 -7.60 18.75
C SER A 121 8.54 -9.06 18.59
N ASN A 122 7.64 -9.39 17.64
CA ASN A 122 7.12 -10.73 17.44
C ASN A 122 6.53 -10.90 16.04
N GLY A 123 7.37 -11.20 15.06
CA GLY A 123 6.97 -11.41 13.66
C GLY A 123 5.92 -12.49 13.48
N ASN A 124 6.03 -13.62 14.18
CA ASN A 124 5.04 -14.69 14.13
C ASN A 124 3.66 -14.22 14.55
N LYS A 125 3.59 -13.28 15.52
CA LYS A 125 2.30 -12.72 15.91
C LYS A 125 1.76 -11.77 14.86
N VAL A 126 2.61 -10.96 14.21
CA VAL A 126 2.20 -10.12 13.08
C VAL A 126 1.62 -11.00 11.98
N LEU A 127 2.31 -12.06 11.57
CA LEU A 127 1.82 -13.00 10.55
C LEU A 127 0.50 -13.67 10.95
N SER A 128 0.34 -14.02 12.25
CA SER A 128 -0.91 -14.56 12.78
C SER A 128 -2.04 -13.52 12.74
N ASP A 129 -1.76 -12.25 13.08
CA ASP A 129 -2.73 -11.17 13.02
C ASP A 129 -3.17 -10.90 11.57
N LEU A 130 -2.24 -10.94 10.59
CA LEU A 130 -2.56 -10.87 9.16
C LEU A 130 -3.54 -11.98 8.77
N GLN A 131 -3.22 -13.24 9.11
CA GLN A 131 -4.06 -14.40 8.79
C GLN A 131 -5.43 -14.30 9.43
N PHE A 132 -5.51 -13.87 10.69
CA PHE A 132 -6.79 -13.67 11.37
C PHE A 132 -7.69 -12.68 10.66
N HIS A 133 -7.11 -11.66 10.03
CA HIS A 133 -7.81 -10.66 9.22
C HIS A 133 -8.00 -11.06 7.74
N GLY A 134 -7.65 -12.27 7.35
CA GLY A 134 -7.85 -12.80 6.00
C GLY A 134 -6.71 -12.49 5.02
N PHE A 135 -5.60 -11.94 5.51
CA PHE A 135 -4.38 -11.73 4.73
C PHE A 135 -3.45 -12.90 4.91
N THR A 136 -3.44 -13.79 3.94
CA THR A 136 -2.66 -15.03 3.91
C THR A 136 -1.55 -14.91 2.86
N LYS A 137 -0.67 -15.89 2.79
CA LYS A 137 0.41 -15.91 1.78
C LYS A 137 -0.10 -15.92 0.32
N GLU A 138 -1.36 -16.24 0.09
CA GLU A 138 -1.97 -16.22 -1.24
C GLU A 138 -2.33 -14.80 -1.70
N ASN A 139 -2.49 -13.87 -0.76
CA ASN A 139 -2.87 -12.48 -1.03
C ASN A 139 -2.03 -11.44 -0.27
N THR A 140 -0.90 -11.84 0.28
CA THR A 140 0.02 -10.94 0.99
C THR A 140 1.43 -11.14 0.48
N ASP A 141 2.04 -10.07 -0.02
CA ASP A 141 3.46 -9.99 -0.31
C ASP A 141 4.20 -9.34 0.86
N ILE A 142 5.39 -9.84 1.16
CA ILE A 142 6.27 -9.33 2.22
C ILE A 142 7.70 -9.20 1.67
N VAL A 143 8.29 -8.03 1.80
CA VAL A 143 9.72 -7.83 1.53
C VAL A 143 10.50 -7.81 2.84
N VAL A 144 11.75 -8.22 2.81
CA VAL A 144 12.64 -8.21 3.99
C VAL A 144 13.01 -6.79 4.38
N GLY A 145 12.77 -6.40 5.63
CA GLY A 145 13.32 -5.22 6.27
C GLY A 145 14.56 -5.53 7.11
N ASN A 146 15.21 -4.51 7.66
CA ASN A 146 16.44 -4.72 8.45
C ASN A 146 16.19 -5.30 9.86
N HIS A 147 14.94 -5.32 10.32
CA HIS A 147 14.54 -6.00 11.56
C HIS A 147 13.95 -7.39 11.31
N ASP A 148 13.89 -7.86 10.06
CA ASP A 148 13.22 -9.10 9.69
C ASP A 148 14.19 -10.26 9.51
N SER A 149 13.71 -11.48 9.77
CA SER A 149 14.37 -12.72 9.39
C SER A 149 14.14 -13.01 7.90
N GLU A 150 15.21 -13.03 7.13
CA GLU A 150 15.17 -13.46 5.72
C GLU A 150 14.53 -14.84 5.57
N GLN A 151 14.76 -15.74 6.53
CA GLN A 151 14.21 -17.09 6.50
C GLN A 151 12.70 -17.11 6.68
N ASP A 152 12.15 -16.24 7.53
CA ASP A 152 10.71 -16.18 7.75
C ASP A 152 9.99 -15.61 6.54
N VAL A 153 10.58 -14.60 5.88
CA VAL A 153 10.06 -14.07 4.61
C VAL A 153 10.08 -15.13 3.51
N LYS A 154 11.19 -15.87 3.35
CA LYS A 154 11.28 -16.99 2.40
C LYS A 154 10.21 -18.06 2.66
N ALA A 155 10.01 -18.42 3.93
CA ALA A 155 8.99 -19.38 4.33
C ALA A 155 7.57 -18.87 4.05
N TRP A 156 7.32 -17.58 4.25
CA TRP A 156 6.03 -16.96 3.92
C TRP A 156 5.77 -16.97 2.42
N LEU A 157 6.72 -16.50 1.62
CA LEU A 157 6.60 -16.46 0.16
C LEU A 157 6.64 -17.85 -0.48
N ASN A 158 7.13 -18.87 0.25
CA ASN A 158 7.43 -20.20 -0.27
C ASN A 158 8.48 -20.16 -1.41
N GLU A 159 9.46 -19.28 -1.28
CA GLU A 159 10.51 -19.05 -2.26
C GLU A 159 11.90 -19.38 -1.69
N LYS A 160 12.86 -19.58 -2.59
CA LYS A 160 14.25 -19.85 -2.20
C LYS A 160 15.01 -18.58 -1.81
N GLU A 161 14.65 -17.49 -2.45
CA GLU A 161 15.26 -16.18 -2.26
C GLU A 161 14.21 -15.16 -1.83
N PRO A 162 14.53 -14.18 -0.97
CA PRO A 162 13.57 -13.18 -0.53
C PRO A 162 13.43 -12.02 -1.53
N PHE A 163 14.00 -12.17 -2.71
CA PHE A 163 13.95 -11.20 -3.80
C PHE A 163 13.49 -11.84 -5.10
N GLY A 164 12.98 -11.03 -6.01
CA GLY A 164 12.51 -11.47 -7.31
C GLY A 164 11.03 -11.18 -7.54
N GLN A 165 10.48 -11.76 -8.60
CA GLN A 165 9.10 -11.55 -8.97
C GLN A 165 8.14 -12.34 -8.08
N VAL A 166 7.19 -11.64 -7.48
CA VAL A 166 6.06 -12.21 -6.74
C VAL A 166 4.77 -11.90 -7.51
N ASN A 167 3.88 -12.89 -7.57
CA ASN A 167 2.58 -12.73 -8.23
C ASN A 167 1.48 -13.33 -7.36
N PHE A 168 0.40 -12.60 -7.22
CA PHE A 168 -0.82 -13.18 -6.68
C PHE A 168 -1.49 -14.03 -7.76
N ALA A 169 -1.76 -15.30 -7.48
CA ALA A 169 -2.34 -16.25 -8.44
C ALA A 169 -3.64 -15.75 -9.09
N PHE A 170 -4.39 -14.93 -8.37
CA PHE A 170 -5.63 -14.34 -8.86
C PHE A 170 -5.44 -13.08 -9.73
N ALA A 171 -4.21 -12.55 -9.86
CA ALA A 171 -3.91 -11.27 -10.52
C ALA A 171 -2.65 -11.31 -11.38
N THR A 172 -2.19 -12.46 -11.85
CA THR A 172 -0.90 -12.66 -12.53
C THR A 172 -0.71 -11.83 -13.81
N ASP A 173 -1.78 -11.57 -14.54
CA ASP A 173 -1.78 -10.74 -15.75
C ASP A 173 -2.04 -9.26 -15.44
N LYS A 174 -2.41 -8.92 -14.21
CA LYS A 174 -2.78 -7.56 -13.80
C LYS A 174 -1.69 -6.88 -12.99
N LEU A 175 -1.06 -7.59 -12.05
CA LEU A 175 -0.06 -7.04 -11.15
C LEU A 175 1.12 -8.00 -11.01
N ALA A 176 2.32 -7.49 -11.19
CA ALA A 176 3.57 -8.15 -10.81
C ALA A 176 4.32 -7.28 -9.80
N LEU A 177 4.76 -7.88 -8.71
CA LEU A 177 5.60 -7.28 -7.70
C LEU A 177 7.04 -7.79 -7.91
N PHE A 178 8.01 -6.93 -7.70
CA PHE A 178 9.43 -7.28 -7.82
C PHE A 178 10.13 -6.86 -6.52
N ASN A 179 10.38 -7.84 -5.66
CA ASN A 179 10.96 -7.63 -4.35
C ASN A 179 12.48 -7.49 -4.45
N ILE A 180 13.02 -6.53 -3.69
CA ILE A 180 14.45 -6.31 -3.52
C ILE A 180 14.79 -6.50 -2.05
N ASP A 181 15.72 -7.39 -1.77
CA ASP A 181 16.31 -7.54 -0.44
C ASP A 181 17.53 -6.61 -0.32
N ALA A 182 17.36 -5.51 0.39
CA ALA A 182 18.42 -4.54 0.61
C ALA A 182 19.34 -4.87 1.79
N ASN A 183 19.07 -5.96 2.54
CA ASN A 183 19.96 -6.46 3.58
C ASN A 183 21.13 -7.25 2.99
N THR A 184 20.99 -7.73 1.76
CA THR A 184 22.06 -8.38 1.01
C THR A 184 22.64 -7.44 -0.05
N ARG A 185 23.70 -7.87 -0.74
CA ARG A 185 24.30 -7.06 -1.80
C ARG A 185 23.30 -6.88 -2.96
N PHE A 186 22.95 -5.63 -3.27
CA PHE A 186 21.99 -5.29 -4.32
C PHE A 186 22.45 -4.15 -5.27
N ASP A 187 23.77 -3.89 -5.35
CA ASP A 187 24.31 -2.96 -6.36
C ASP A 187 24.12 -3.48 -7.81
N CYS A 188 24.43 -2.65 -8.80
CA CYS A 188 24.30 -2.97 -10.24
C CYS A 188 25.02 -4.24 -10.70
N SER A 189 25.99 -4.74 -9.93
CA SER A 189 26.76 -5.95 -10.23
C SER A 189 26.32 -7.16 -9.40
N SER A 190 25.30 -6.99 -8.55
CA SER A 190 24.80 -8.07 -7.70
C SER A 190 24.01 -9.10 -8.50
N PRO A 191 23.98 -10.37 -8.04
CA PRO A 191 23.14 -11.39 -8.65
C PRO A 191 21.66 -11.01 -8.69
N GLN A 192 21.11 -10.43 -7.60
CA GLN A 192 19.71 -10.04 -7.55
C GLN A 192 19.34 -8.94 -8.57
N PHE A 193 20.26 -7.98 -8.86
CA PHE A 193 20.03 -7.00 -9.94
C PHE A 193 19.87 -7.69 -11.29
N GLY A 194 20.71 -8.69 -11.59
CA GLY A 194 20.60 -9.48 -12.82
C GLY A 194 19.29 -10.25 -12.94
N VAL A 195 18.89 -10.90 -11.83
CA VAL A 195 17.60 -11.63 -11.75
C VAL A 195 16.42 -10.70 -11.96
N LEU A 196 16.35 -9.58 -11.23
CA LEU A 196 15.28 -8.60 -11.35
C LEU A 196 15.18 -8.02 -12.75
N LYS A 197 16.31 -7.60 -13.34
CA LYS A 197 16.35 -7.08 -14.71
C LYS A 197 15.75 -8.06 -15.71
N SER A 198 16.07 -9.35 -15.57
CA SER A 198 15.51 -10.41 -16.42
C SER A 198 14.01 -10.58 -16.20
N GLN A 199 13.57 -10.71 -14.95
CA GLN A 199 12.17 -10.95 -14.61
C GLN A 199 11.26 -9.78 -15.00
N ILE A 200 11.69 -8.54 -14.72
CA ILE A 200 10.94 -7.33 -15.11
C ILE A 200 10.78 -7.27 -16.64
N GLY A 201 11.87 -7.56 -17.38
CA GLY A 201 11.84 -7.56 -18.85
C GLY A 201 10.92 -8.63 -19.47
N LEU A 202 10.74 -9.74 -18.79
CA LEU A 202 9.86 -10.84 -19.22
C LEU A 202 8.40 -10.64 -18.80
N SER A 203 8.13 -9.87 -17.77
CA SER A 203 6.80 -9.67 -17.22
C SER A 203 5.87 -8.99 -18.22
N LYS A 204 4.66 -9.55 -18.37
CA LYS A 204 3.56 -9.01 -19.18
C LYS A 204 2.44 -8.41 -18.36
N ALA A 205 2.61 -8.35 -17.04
CA ALA A 205 1.61 -7.77 -16.15
C ALA A 205 1.32 -6.31 -16.53
N LEU A 206 0.05 -5.92 -16.38
CA LEU A 206 -0.39 -4.56 -16.69
C LEU A 206 0.26 -3.53 -15.76
N TYR A 207 0.31 -3.84 -14.45
CA TYR A 207 1.00 -3.05 -13.43
C TYR A 207 2.25 -3.79 -12.97
N LYS A 208 3.33 -3.04 -12.83
CA LYS A 208 4.62 -3.53 -12.34
C LYS A 208 5.11 -2.63 -11.21
N PHE A 209 5.20 -3.16 -10.00
CA PHE A 209 5.68 -2.43 -8.85
C PHE A 209 6.99 -3.04 -8.33
N ILE A 210 7.92 -2.18 -7.94
CA ILE A 210 9.07 -2.56 -7.14
C ILE A 210 8.68 -2.48 -5.68
N VAL A 211 9.09 -3.44 -4.88
CA VAL A 211 8.92 -3.44 -3.42
C VAL A 211 10.28 -3.58 -2.77
N ILE A 212 10.62 -2.65 -1.91
CA ILE A 212 11.90 -2.62 -1.18
C ILE A 212 11.68 -1.96 0.17
N HIS A 213 12.40 -2.41 1.20
CA HIS A 213 12.30 -1.76 2.51
C HIS A 213 13.10 -0.46 2.55
N GLN A 214 14.44 -0.51 2.41
CA GLN A 214 15.30 0.67 2.45
C GLN A 214 15.11 1.54 1.20
N PRO A 215 14.76 2.83 1.33
CA PRO A 215 14.32 3.64 0.22
C PRO A 215 15.43 4.05 -0.75
N PHE A 216 15.15 4.06 -2.06
CA PHE A 216 15.96 4.73 -3.08
C PHE A 216 15.82 6.26 -3.02
N VAL A 217 14.62 6.71 -2.67
CA VAL A 217 14.23 8.12 -2.64
C VAL A 217 13.53 8.41 -1.33
N THR A 218 14.09 9.31 -0.54
CA THR A 218 13.48 9.74 0.73
C THR A 218 13.99 11.11 1.13
N VAL A 219 13.12 12.00 1.61
CA VAL A 219 13.61 13.18 2.33
C VAL A 219 14.31 12.72 3.59
N LYS A 220 15.48 13.27 3.78
CA LYS A 220 16.35 12.89 4.87
C LYS A 220 15.64 13.03 6.21
N SER A 221 15.44 11.92 6.85
CA SER A 221 14.99 11.81 8.23
C SER A 221 16.08 11.09 9.05
N THR A 222 15.73 10.09 9.82
CA THR A 222 16.70 9.30 10.58
C THR A 222 17.51 8.37 9.67
N HIS A 223 16.87 7.83 8.63
CA HIS A 223 17.50 6.93 7.66
C HIS A 223 17.68 7.62 6.30
N PRO A 224 18.91 7.60 5.74
CA PRO A 224 19.16 8.11 4.38
C PRO A 224 18.57 7.17 3.33
N ASP A 225 18.62 7.63 2.05
CA ASP A 225 18.43 6.71 0.94
C ASP A 225 19.55 5.64 0.87
N ASN A 226 19.27 4.55 0.18
CA ASN A 226 20.17 3.40 0.10
C ASN A 226 21.34 3.58 -0.86
N GLY A 227 21.47 4.73 -1.51
CA GLY A 227 22.57 5.07 -2.43
C GLY A 227 22.55 4.37 -3.79
N GLN A 228 21.56 3.52 -4.08
CA GLN A 228 21.49 2.73 -5.31
C GLN A 228 20.55 3.32 -6.39
N PHE A 229 20.01 4.52 -6.18
CA PHE A 229 19.07 5.17 -7.12
C PHE A 229 19.63 5.19 -8.55
N ASN A 230 20.84 5.68 -8.75
CA ASN A 230 21.46 5.81 -10.08
C ASN A 230 21.66 4.46 -10.79
N CYS A 231 21.68 3.38 -10.04
CA CYS A 231 21.77 2.02 -10.54
C CYS A 231 20.40 1.53 -11.06
N TYR A 232 19.38 1.65 -10.25
CA TYR A 232 18.09 1.00 -10.47
C TYR A 232 17.10 1.84 -11.28
N ASP A 233 17.04 3.16 -11.05
CA ASP A 233 16.05 4.04 -11.68
C ASP A 233 16.05 4.00 -13.22
N PRO A 234 17.21 4.01 -13.91
CA PRO A 234 17.22 3.87 -15.37
C PRO A 234 16.62 2.54 -15.85
N MET A 235 16.87 1.44 -15.13
CA MET A 235 16.32 0.13 -15.44
C MET A 235 14.80 0.11 -15.20
N PHE A 236 14.33 0.65 -14.09
CA PHE A 236 12.91 0.71 -13.75
C PHE A 236 12.11 1.47 -14.80
N ARG A 237 12.58 2.66 -15.19
CA ARG A 237 11.91 3.47 -16.23
C ARG A 237 11.93 2.80 -17.60
N ALA A 238 13.07 2.23 -18.00
CA ALA A 238 13.17 1.54 -19.28
C ALA A 238 12.24 0.31 -19.37
N ALA A 239 11.95 -0.33 -18.23
CA ALA A 239 11.10 -1.51 -18.14
C ALA A 239 9.62 -1.18 -17.86
N GLY A 240 9.26 0.10 -17.72
CA GLY A 240 7.90 0.55 -17.47
C GLY A 240 7.39 0.13 -16.09
N ILE A 241 8.22 0.31 -15.05
CA ILE A 241 7.75 0.23 -13.66
C ILE A 241 6.83 1.41 -13.38
N ASP A 242 5.73 1.16 -12.68
CA ASP A 242 4.72 2.17 -12.39
C ASP A 242 4.98 2.90 -11.08
N GLU A 243 5.36 2.15 -10.04
CA GLU A 243 5.66 2.73 -8.74
C GLU A 243 6.72 1.90 -8.01
N VAL A 244 7.52 2.56 -7.18
CA VAL A 244 8.47 1.96 -6.24
C VAL A 244 7.90 2.15 -4.83
N LEU A 245 7.53 1.04 -4.20
CA LEU A 245 6.98 0.98 -2.85
C LEU A 245 8.11 0.75 -1.86
N GLN A 246 8.31 1.68 -0.94
CA GLN A 246 9.43 1.74 -0.01
C GLN A 246 8.94 1.97 1.43
N ALA A 247 9.78 1.78 2.44
CA ALA A 247 9.48 2.01 3.85
C ALA A 247 10.69 2.51 4.64
N HIS A 248 11.01 1.90 5.82
CA HIS A 248 12.17 2.16 6.66
C HIS A 248 12.20 3.53 7.33
N ASN A 249 11.76 4.59 6.67
CA ASN A 249 11.48 5.86 7.31
C ASN A 249 10.02 5.86 7.79
N HIS A 250 9.82 5.96 9.11
CA HIS A 250 8.51 5.85 9.75
C HIS A 250 7.65 7.09 9.50
N ASN A 251 7.27 7.28 8.24
CA ASN A 251 6.45 8.37 7.76
C ASN A 251 5.87 8.05 6.37
N TYR A 252 5.06 8.96 5.85
CA TYR A 252 4.52 8.88 4.50
C TYR A 252 5.20 9.90 3.60
N GLN A 253 5.73 9.46 2.44
CA GLN A 253 6.31 10.35 1.44
C GLN A 253 5.93 9.90 0.03
N ARG A 254 5.76 10.86 -0.89
CA ARG A 254 5.58 10.59 -2.32
C ARG A 254 6.39 11.54 -3.18
N PHE A 255 7.03 10.98 -4.20
CA PHE A 255 7.83 11.71 -5.18
C PHE A 255 7.46 11.26 -6.59
N ASN A 256 7.56 12.19 -7.54
CA ASN A 256 7.62 11.90 -8.96
C ASN A 256 9.02 12.27 -9.45
N ILE A 257 9.81 11.30 -9.84
CA ILE A 257 11.16 11.51 -10.36
C ILE A 257 11.17 11.13 -11.83
N ASN A 258 11.17 12.13 -12.70
CA ASN A 258 11.18 11.94 -14.16
C ASN A 258 10.08 10.99 -14.68
N GLY A 259 8.89 11.06 -14.09
CA GLY A 259 7.73 10.27 -14.48
C GLY A 259 7.56 8.95 -13.72
N LEU A 260 8.54 8.50 -12.93
CA LEU A 260 8.40 7.33 -12.06
C LEU A 260 8.03 7.75 -10.63
N MET A 261 7.02 7.08 -10.08
CA MET A 261 6.56 7.36 -8.71
C MET A 261 7.38 6.56 -7.70
N TYR A 262 7.78 7.24 -6.62
CA TYR A 262 8.44 6.65 -5.45
C TYR A 262 7.63 6.99 -4.21
N GLY A 263 7.16 5.97 -3.49
CA GLY A 263 6.42 6.13 -2.25
C GLY A 263 7.17 5.55 -1.05
N VAL A 264 7.23 6.26 0.08
CA VAL A 264 7.64 5.72 1.37
C VAL A 264 6.38 5.50 2.20
N PHE A 265 6.16 4.26 2.65
CA PHE A 265 4.94 3.79 3.32
C PHE A 265 5.26 3.21 4.71
N GLY A 266 6.29 3.74 5.38
CA GLY A 266 6.66 3.38 6.74
C GLY A 266 5.67 3.93 7.77
N THR A 267 4.40 3.71 7.53
CA THR A 267 3.29 4.26 8.33
C THR A 267 2.65 3.23 9.24
N GLY A 268 3.33 2.10 9.43
CA GLY A 268 2.96 1.06 10.35
C GLY A 268 2.96 1.54 11.81
N THR A 269 2.83 0.61 12.72
CA THR A 269 2.52 0.92 14.12
C THR A 269 3.67 0.63 15.08
N HIS A 270 4.87 0.41 14.56
CA HIS A 270 6.06 0.30 15.39
C HIS A 270 6.27 1.61 16.16
N ASP A 271 6.34 2.73 15.43
CA ASP A 271 6.38 4.06 16.02
C ASP A 271 5.03 4.77 15.95
N THR A 272 4.71 5.61 16.91
CA THR A 272 3.45 6.35 16.97
C THR A 272 3.66 7.81 17.34
N GLY A 273 2.88 8.71 16.73
CA GLY A 273 2.84 10.11 17.12
C GLY A 273 4.21 10.79 17.02
N SER A 274 4.74 11.30 18.13
CA SER A 274 6.00 12.04 18.17
C SER A 274 7.25 11.18 18.03
N SER A 275 7.14 9.85 18.16
CA SER A 275 8.27 8.92 17.92
C SER A 275 8.50 8.67 16.44
N MET A 276 7.52 8.94 15.59
CA MET A 276 7.69 8.85 14.13
C MET A 276 8.72 9.88 13.65
N TYR A 277 9.51 9.46 12.69
CA TYR A 277 10.65 10.25 12.21
C TYR A 277 10.23 11.60 11.62
N PRO A 278 10.78 12.71 12.13
CA PRO A 278 10.51 14.03 11.57
C PRO A 278 11.15 14.17 10.18
N LEU A 279 10.55 15.00 9.36
CA LEU A 279 11.12 15.38 8.08
C LEU A 279 12.07 16.56 8.27
N ASN A 280 13.30 16.41 7.81
CA ASN A 280 14.31 17.47 7.89
C ASN A 280 14.23 18.45 6.71
N SER A 281 13.57 18.07 5.64
CA SER A 281 13.30 18.89 4.46
C SER A 281 12.08 18.35 3.71
N ASN A 282 11.68 19.05 2.65
CA ASN A 282 10.69 18.54 1.69
C ASN A 282 11.35 18.25 0.32
N ASP A 283 12.66 18.11 0.29
CA ASP A 283 13.44 17.98 -0.93
C ASP A 283 14.41 16.80 -0.84
N TRP A 284 14.46 15.99 -1.89
CA TRP A 284 15.46 14.97 -2.13
C TRP A 284 16.21 15.27 -3.42
N ASN A 285 17.48 15.67 -3.32
CA ASN A 285 18.36 15.96 -4.46
C ASN A 285 17.73 16.93 -5.50
N GLY A 286 17.06 17.99 -5.04
CA GLY A 286 16.37 18.96 -5.90
C GLY A 286 14.96 18.52 -6.35
N ASN A 287 14.47 17.37 -5.90
CA ASN A 287 13.13 16.88 -6.20
C ASN A 287 12.22 17.04 -4.98
N ASN A 288 11.24 17.94 -5.09
CA ASN A 288 10.31 18.18 -4.00
C ASN A 288 9.43 16.95 -3.71
N CYS A 289 9.23 16.70 -2.42
CA CYS A 289 8.21 15.76 -1.98
C CYS A 289 6.82 16.29 -2.38
N LEU A 290 6.09 15.53 -3.16
CA LEU A 290 4.72 15.88 -3.55
C LEU A 290 3.80 15.90 -2.33
N LYS A 291 3.96 14.91 -1.45
CA LYS A 291 3.27 14.83 -0.17
C LYS A 291 4.15 14.11 0.84
N CYS A 292 4.46 14.80 1.92
CA CYS A 292 5.21 14.25 3.05
C CYS A 292 4.42 14.48 4.34
N ILE A 293 4.18 13.41 5.11
CA ILE A 293 3.43 13.43 6.38
C ILE A 293 4.22 12.65 7.42
N THR A 294 4.40 13.24 8.58
CA THR A 294 4.98 12.59 9.76
C THR A 294 4.00 12.63 10.93
N GLY A 295 4.23 11.82 11.96
CA GLY A 295 3.39 11.76 13.16
C GLY A 295 2.01 11.14 12.93
N LYS A 296 1.82 10.39 11.83
CA LYS A 296 0.56 9.75 11.47
C LYS A 296 0.78 8.31 11.04
N ASN A 297 0.26 7.37 11.81
CA ASN A 297 0.11 6.00 11.38
C ASN A 297 -1.13 5.85 10.50
N GLY A 298 -1.11 4.86 9.62
CA GLY A 298 -2.21 4.59 8.72
C GLY A 298 -1.85 3.54 7.68
N ILE A 299 -2.72 3.34 6.73
CA ILE A 299 -2.58 2.38 5.65
C ILE A 299 -2.80 3.09 4.31
N THR A 300 -1.99 2.77 3.32
CA THR A 300 -2.21 3.25 1.95
C THR A 300 -3.01 2.22 1.17
N ILE A 301 -4.08 2.66 0.52
CA ILE A 301 -4.93 1.82 -0.33
C ILE A 301 -4.79 2.32 -1.77
N LEU A 302 -4.59 1.40 -2.71
CA LEU A 302 -4.47 1.66 -4.13
C LEU A 302 -5.55 0.89 -4.90
N ASP A 303 -6.30 1.58 -5.75
CA ASP A 303 -7.23 0.99 -6.72
C ASP A 303 -6.59 0.97 -8.10
N LEU A 304 -6.17 -0.21 -8.54
CA LEU A 304 -5.61 -0.44 -9.86
C LEU A 304 -6.74 -0.71 -10.86
N HIS A 305 -6.91 0.15 -11.85
CA HIS A 305 -7.99 0.07 -12.81
C HIS A 305 -7.61 -0.70 -14.07
N PHE A 306 -8.40 -1.69 -14.45
CA PHE A 306 -8.22 -2.52 -15.65
C PHE A 306 -9.28 -2.21 -16.68
N ASN A 307 -9.09 -1.13 -17.43
CA ASN A 307 -10.03 -0.78 -18.50
C ASN A 307 -9.28 -0.72 -19.82
N ASP A 308 -9.62 -1.62 -20.75
CA ASP A 308 -9.00 -1.73 -22.07
C ASP A 308 -9.19 -0.47 -22.93
N LYS A 309 -10.08 0.43 -22.52
CA LYS A 309 -10.42 1.67 -23.25
C LYS A 309 -9.88 2.94 -22.62
N SER A 310 -9.28 2.85 -21.43
CA SER A 310 -8.76 4.00 -20.70
C SER A 310 -7.24 3.90 -20.58
N PRO A 311 -6.52 5.04 -20.48
CA PRO A 311 -5.14 5.03 -20.06
C PRO A 311 -4.98 4.25 -18.75
N LYS A 312 -3.88 3.55 -18.63
CA LYS A 312 -3.50 2.86 -17.40
C LYS A 312 -3.39 3.89 -16.27
N HIS A 313 -4.11 3.68 -15.18
CA HIS A 313 -4.06 4.58 -14.02
C HIS A 313 -4.46 3.86 -12.75
N PHE A 314 -4.03 4.37 -11.63
CA PHE A 314 -4.53 3.97 -10.32
C PHE A 314 -4.83 5.18 -9.43
N VAL A 315 -5.73 4.99 -8.50
CA VAL A 315 -6.10 5.97 -7.47
C VAL A 315 -5.63 5.45 -6.13
N GLY A 316 -5.09 6.33 -5.30
CA GLY A 316 -4.60 5.93 -3.98
C GLY A 316 -5.06 6.86 -2.87
N TRP A 317 -5.13 6.30 -1.65
CA TRP A 317 -5.47 7.01 -0.43
C TRP A 317 -4.56 6.59 0.70
N PHE A 318 -3.97 7.55 1.40
CA PHE A 318 -3.40 7.32 2.71
C PHE A 318 -4.48 7.60 3.76
N ILE A 319 -4.86 6.58 4.51
CA ILE A 319 -5.94 6.59 5.48
C ILE A 319 -5.35 6.47 6.87
N GLY A 320 -5.58 7.48 7.70
CA GLY A 320 -5.13 7.49 9.09
C GLY A 320 -5.91 6.54 10.00
N MET A 321 -5.39 6.32 11.20
CA MET A 321 -5.97 5.40 12.20
C MET A 321 -7.41 5.78 12.61
N ASN A 322 -7.76 7.06 12.53
CA ASN A 322 -9.12 7.54 12.76
C ASN A 322 -10.03 7.38 11.54
N ARG A 323 -9.55 6.69 10.50
CA ARG A 323 -10.24 6.50 9.23
C ARG A 323 -10.45 7.80 8.43
N GLU A 324 -9.71 8.86 8.76
CA GLU A 324 -9.63 10.07 7.95
C GLU A 324 -8.76 9.82 6.72
N ILE A 325 -9.15 10.38 5.58
CA ILE A 325 -8.29 10.42 4.39
C ILE A 325 -7.30 11.56 4.57
N LEU A 326 -6.03 11.22 4.77
CA LEU A 326 -4.93 12.16 4.93
C LEU A 326 -4.37 12.62 3.58
N VAL A 327 -4.37 11.74 2.58
CA VAL A 327 -3.95 12.01 1.20
C VAL A 327 -4.88 11.28 0.26
N SER A 328 -5.18 11.88 -0.88
CA SER A 328 -5.69 11.20 -2.07
C SER A 328 -4.88 11.62 -3.29
N PHE A 329 -4.67 10.72 -4.21
CA PHE A 329 -3.88 10.97 -5.42
C PHE A 329 -4.34 10.04 -6.56
N GLU A 330 -4.01 10.44 -7.78
CA GLU A 330 -4.25 9.67 -8.98
C GLU A 330 -2.96 9.68 -9.82
N SER A 331 -2.56 8.54 -10.37
CA SER A 331 -1.38 8.40 -11.22
C SER A 331 -1.79 7.83 -12.57
N PHE A 332 -1.34 8.47 -13.65
CA PHE A 332 -1.58 8.09 -15.04
C PHE A 332 -0.26 7.69 -15.71
N PHE A 333 -0.31 6.69 -16.63
CA PHE A 333 0.87 6.11 -17.29
C PHE A 333 0.69 5.99 -18.79
#